data_ff753b3ef8456c84c5d191f81e6714de
#
_entry.id   ff753b3ef8456c84c5d191f81e6714de
#
_cell.length_a   1.000
_cell.length_b   1.000
_cell.length_c   1.000
_cell.angle_alpha   90.00
_cell.angle_beta   90.00
_cell.angle_gamma   90.00
#
_symmetry.space_group_name_H-M   'P 1'
#
loop_
_entity.id
_entity.type
_entity.pdbx_description
1 polymer ?
#
loop_
_entity_poly.entity_id
_entity_poly.type
_entity_poly.pdbx_seq_one_letter_code
_entity_poly.pdbx_strand_id
1 'polypeptide(L)'
;MSIEIDRTDRLLIRALQDNARLTSGELAQRVHLSQSPSWRRIKRLEDEGVITGYHAALSRRAIGFGVLAFVMVGIDHQNEESSRHFQEAVCAIPEVVMFLSLIHI
;
A
#
# COMPACT_ATOMS: atom_id res chain seq x y z
N MET A 1 14.41 10.01 0.30
CA MET A 1 14.17 11.41 -0.09
C MET A 1 12.68 11.64 -0.24
N SER A 2 12.15 12.62 0.48
CA SER A 2 10.74 12.94 0.40
C SER A 2 10.48 13.88 -0.77
N ILE A 3 9.35 13.69 -1.46
CA ILE A 3 8.92 14.60 -2.51
C ILE A 3 7.83 15.51 -1.96
N GLU A 4 7.70 16.67 -2.57
CA GLU A 4 6.65 17.61 -2.18
C GLU A 4 5.33 17.17 -2.80
N ILE A 5 4.31 17.05 -1.96
CA ILE A 5 2.97 16.64 -2.35
C ILE A 5 2.03 17.81 -2.17
N ASP A 6 1.46 18.29 -3.26
CA ASP A 6 0.54 19.41 -3.23
C ASP A 6 -0.91 18.95 -3.02
N ARG A 7 -1.83 19.92 -3.00
CA ARG A 7 -3.25 19.62 -2.78
C ARG A 7 -3.83 18.72 -3.88
N THR A 8 -3.46 18.96 -5.12
CA THR A 8 -3.94 18.16 -6.25
C THR A 8 -3.46 16.73 -6.16
N ASP A 9 -2.19 16.53 -5.78
CA ASP A 9 -1.65 15.19 -5.56
C ASP A 9 -2.43 14.46 -4.47
N ARG A 10 -2.77 15.14 -3.39
CA ARG A 10 -3.55 14.54 -2.30
C ARG A 10 -4.95 14.15 -2.74
N LEU A 11 -5.58 14.96 -3.57
CA LEU A 11 -6.91 14.63 -4.13
C LEU A 11 -6.84 13.39 -5.04
N LEU A 12 -5.79 13.28 -5.84
CA LEU A 12 -5.59 12.10 -6.70
C LEU A 12 -5.35 10.85 -5.87
N ILE A 13 -4.50 10.94 -4.85
CA ILE A 13 -4.22 9.82 -3.95
C ILE A 13 -5.50 9.37 -3.25
N ARG A 14 -6.29 10.31 -2.76
CA ARG A 14 -7.54 9.99 -2.06
C ARG A 14 -8.54 9.31 -3.00
N ALA A 15 -8.65 9.79 -4.22
CA ALA A 15 -9.53 9.17 -5.22
C ALA A 15 -9.10 7.73 -5.52
N LEU A 16 -7.78 7.49 -5.65
CA LEU A 16 -7.24 6.15 -5.89
C LEU A 16 -7.41 5.24 -4.68
N GLN A 17 -7.33 5.78 -3.47
CA GLN A 17 -7.60 4.99 -2.25
C GLN A 17 -9.06 4.54 -2.20
N ASP A 18 -9.99 5.39 -2.66
CA ASP A 18 -11.40 5.03 -2.74
C ASP A 18 -11.66 3.99 -3.83
N ASN A 19 -11.04 4.16 -4.99
CA ASN A 19 -11.21 3.25 -6.12
C ASN A 19 -9.98 3.26 -7.01
N ALA A 20 -9.14 2.25 -6.86
CA ALA A 20 -7.90 2.12 -7.62
C ALA A 20 -8.13 1.81 -9.10
N ARG A 21 -9.35 1.53 -9.52
CA ARG A 21 -9.68 1.22 -10.90
C ARG A 21 -10.17 2.43 -11.71
N LEU A 22 -10.15 3.62 -11.12
CA LEU A 22 -10.52 4.82 -11.84
C LEU A 22 -9.58 5.03 -13.03
N THR A 23 -10.17 5.36 -14.17
CA THR A 23 -9.38 5.69 -15.38
C THR A 23 -8.75 7.06 -15.23
N SER A 24 -7.76 7.34 -16.08
CA SER A 24 -7.13 8.67 -16.10
C SER A 24 -8.14 9.79 -16.32
N GLY A 25 -9.15 9.54 -17.18
CA GLY A 25 -10.21 10.52 -17.42
C GLY A 25 -11.09 10.76 -16.19
N GLU A 26 -11.46 9.69 -15.50
CA GLU A 26 -12.26 9.80 -14.29
C GLU A 26 -11.50 10.50 -13.17
N LEU A 27 -10.21 10.21 -13.00
CA LEU A 27 -9.36 10.90 -12.05
C LEU A 27 -9.24 12.39 -12.38
N ALA A 28 -9.05 12.72 -13.64
CA ALA A 28 -8.94 14.11 -14.09
C ALA A 28 -10.20 14.90 -13.74
N GLN A 29 -11.37 14.30 -13.93
CA GLN A 29 -12.64 14.96 -13.58
C GLN A 29 -12.73 15.25 -12.08
N ARG A 30 -12.26 14.32 -11.24
CA ARG A 30 -12.31 14.49 -9.78
C ARG A 30 -11.43 15.63 -9.28
N VAL A 31 -10.33 15.92 -9.96
CA VAL A 31 -9.39 16.96 -9.55
C VAL A 31 -9.47 18.21 -10.43
N HIS A 32 -10.42 18.26 -11.35
CA HIS A 32 -10.64 19.38 -12.27
C HIS A 32 -9.41 19.70 -13.13
N LEU A 33 -8.72 18.66 -13.57
CA LEU A 33 -7.59 18.76 -14.49
C LEU A 33 -7.93 18.03 -15.80
N SER A 34 -7.18 18.33 -16.84
CA SER A 34 -7.21 17.52 -18.06
C SER A 34 -6.51 16.18 -17.81
N GLN A 35 -6.75 15.21 -18.67
CA GLN A 35 -6.25 13.85 -18.48
C GLN A 35 -4.72 13.76 -18.43
N SER A 36 -4.03 14.47 -19.31
CA SER A 36 -2.58 14.40 -19.42
C SER A 36 -1.85 14.88 -18.16
N PRO A 37 -2.16 16.07 -17.57
CA PRO A 37 -1.55 16.48 -16.31
C PRO A 37 -1.85 15.54 -15.16
N SER A 38 -3.06 14.98 -15.09
CA SER A 38 -3.41 14.02 -14.06
C SER A 38 -2.55 12.77 -14.15
N TRP A 39 -2.40 12.23 -15.36
CA TRP A 39 -1.57 11.05 -15.60
C TRP A 39 -0.11 11.30 -15.21
N ARG A 40 0.44 12.45 -15.55
CA ARG A 40 1.82 12.80 -15.21
C ARG A 40 2.03 12.86 -13.70
N ARG A 41 1.07 13.41 -12.96
CA ARG A 41 1.14 13.46 -11.50
C ARG A 41 1.10 12.06 -10.89
N ILE A 42 0.22 11.20 -11.36
CA ILE A 42 0.13 9.82 -10.89
C ILE A 42 1.45 9.09 -11.18
N LYS A 43 1.97 9.23 -12.38
CA LYS A 43 3.22 8.61 -12.78
C LYS A 43 4.39 9.07 -11.89
N ARG A 44 4.46 10.36 -11.57
CA ARG A 44 5.47 10.89 -10.65
C ARG A 44 5.34 10.27 -9.26
N LEU A 45 4.12 10.16 -8.75
CA LEU A 45 3.88 9.58 -7.44
C LEU A 45 4.27 8.10 -7.40
N GLU A 46 4.06 7.38 -8.48
CA GLU A 46 4.52 5.99 -8.60
C GLU A 46 6.04 5.90 -8.66
N ASP A 47 6.66 6.70 -9.52
CA ASP A 47 8.11 6.66 -9.71
C ASP A 47 8.88 7.07 -8.46
N GLU A 48 8.34 7.99 -7.68
CA GLU A 48 8.96 8.47 -6.44
C GLU A 48 8.61 7.59 -5.22
N GLY A 49 7.86 6.52 -5.43
CA GLY A 49 7.52 5.57 -4.38
C GLY A 49 6.46 6.03 -3.40
N VAL A 50 5.75 7.11 -3.68
CA VAL A 50 4.61 7.55 -2.86
C VAL A 50 3.46 6.57 -3.02
N ILE A 51 3.19 6.15 -4.26
CA ILE A 51 2.27 5.06 -4.55
C ILE A 51 3.12 3.81 -4.72
N THR A 52 3.01 2.89 -3.78
CA THR A 52 3.85 1.68 -3.77
C THR A 52 3.20 0.50 -4.50
N GLY A 53 1.91 0.58 -4.77
CA GLY A 53 1.22 -0.48 -5.48
C GLY A 53 -0.29 -0.29 -5.44
N TYR A 54 -0.98 -1.15 -6.18
CA TYR A 54 -2.43 -1.19 -6.24
C TYR A 54 -2.86 -2.61 -5.87
N HIS A 55 -3.75 -2.72 -4.90
CA HIS A 55 -4.11 -4.01 -4.32
C HIS A 55 -5.62 -4.19 -4.29
N ALA A 56 -6.08 -5.40 -4.56
CA ALA A 56 -7.49 -5.74 -4.44
C ALA A 56 -7.85 -5.97 -2.99
N ALA A 57 -8.94 -5.37 -2.55
CA ALA A 57 -9.54 -5.70 -1.26
C ALA A 57 -10.48 -6.88 -1.48
N LEU A 58 -10.28 -7.94 -0.73
CA LEU A 58 -11.04 -9.19 -0.92
C LEU A 58 -11.96 -9.45 0.26
N SER A 59 -13.09 -10.08 -0.04
CA SER A 59 -13.94 -10.64 1.01
C SER A 59 -13.31 -11.93 1.52
N ARG A 60 -12.80 -11.92 2.72
CA ARG A 60 -12.18 -13.06 3.36
C ARG A 60 -13.09 -14.28 3.33
N ARG A 61 -14.37 -14.09 3.66
CA ARG A 61 -15.37 -15.17 3.67
C ARG A 61 -15.63 -15.73 2.28
N ALA A 62 -15.72 -14.86 1.28
CA ALA A 62 -16.00 -15.27 -0.08
C ALA A 62 -14.92 -16.17 -0.68
N ILE A 63 -13.67 -15.99 -0.26
CA ILE A 63 -12.56 -16.81 -0.75
C ILE A 63 -12.22 -17.99 0.20
N GLY A 64 -13.07 -18.24 1.20
CA GLY A 64 -12.96 -19.44 2.03
C GLY A 64 -12.22 -19.28 3.35
N PHE A 65 -11.80 -18.07 3.72
CA PHE A 65 -11.13 -17.83 4.99
C PHE A 65 -12.12 -17.31 6.03
N GLY A 66 -12.61 -18.20 6.88
CA GLY A 66 -13.61 -17.87 7.90
C GLY A 66 -13.04 -17.20 9.15
N VAL A 67 -11.71 -17.20 9.32
CA VAL A 67 -11.07 -16.68 10.53
C VAL A 67 -9.95 -15.71 10.16
N LEU A 68 -9.94 -14.55 10.84
CA LEU A 68 -8.83 -13.62 10.81
C LEU A 68 -8.24 -13.60 12.22
N ALA A 69 -6.93 -13.80 12.32
CA ALA A 69 -6.25 -13.83 13.59
C ALA A 69 -5.02 -12.92 13.57
N PHE A 70 -4.76 -12.25 14.69
CA PHE A 70 -3.52 -11.52 14.92
C PHE A 70 -2.63 -12.36 15.83
N VAL A 71 -1.40 -12.58 15.41
CA VAL A 71 -0.43 -13.37 16.17
C VAL A 71 0.73 -12.47 16.57
N MET A 72 1.00 -12.41 17.86
CA MET A 72 2.11 -11.65 18.40
C MET A 72 3.25 -12.59 18.71
N VAL A 73 4.43 -12.32 18.15
CA VAL A 73 5.59 -13.19 18.28
C VAL A 73 6.75 -12.41 18.89
N GLY A 74 7.31 -12.96 19.97
CA GLY A 74 8.53 -12.44 20.56
C GLY A 74 9.75 -13.14 19.99
N ILE A 75 10.82 -12.39 19.76
CA ILE A 75 12.08 -12.91 19.22
C ILE A 75 13.19 -12.64 20.25
N ASP A 76 13.94 -13.69 20.59
CA ASP A 76 15.00 -13.59 21.58
C ASP A 76 16.24 -12.80 21.09
N HIS A 77 16.51 -12.87 19.80
CA HIS A 77 17.65 -12.19 19.21
C HIS A 77 17.15 -11.08 18.28
N GLN A 78 17.29 -9.84 18.76
CA GLN A 78 16.80 -8.65 18.05
C GLN A 78 17.94 -7.94 17.33
N ASN A 79 18.61 -8.63 16.42
CA ASN A 79 19.49 -7.95 15.50
C ASN A 79 18.77 -7.80 14.14
N GLU A 80 19.30 -6.90 13.33
CA GLU A 80 18.68 -6.56 12.06
C GLU A 80 18.60 -7.75 11.09
N GLU A 81 19.64 -8.57 11.09
CA GLU A 81 19.69 -9.74 10.21
C GLU A 81 18.67 -10.80 10.61
N SER A 82 18.58 -11.12 11.90
CA SER A 82 17.60 -12.10 12.40
C SER A 82 16.18 -11.63 12.18
N SER A 83 15.92 -10.36 12.41
CA SER A 83 14.59 -9.77 12.21
C SER A 83 14.17 -9.82 10.74
N ARG A 84 15.09 -9.50 9.83
CA ARG A 84 14.82 -9.55 8.40
C ARG A 84 14.56 -10.99 7.93
N HIS A 85 15.38 -11.93 8.40
CA HIS A 85 15.23 -13.33 8.04
C HIS A 85 13.88 -13.88 8.50
N PHE A 86 13.47 -13.55 9.72
CA PHE A 86 12.19 -13.93 10.27
C PHE A 86 11.05 -13.31 9.44
N GLN A 87 11.15 -12.03 9.12
CA GLN A 87 10.15 -11.34 8.30
C GLN A 87 9.98 -11.99 6.93
N GLU A 88 11.08 -12.30 6.28
CA GLU A 88 11.06 -12.95 4.97
C GLU A 88 10.37 -14.30 5.04
N ALA A 89 10.69 -15.10 6.06
CA ALA A 89 10.10 -16.41 6.24
C ALA A 89 8.60 -16.32 6.50
N VAL A 90 8.16 -15.39 7.34
CA VAL A 90 6.74 -15.20 7.68
C VAL A 90 5.96 -14.68 6.48
N CYS A 91 6.50 -13.70 5.78
CA CYS A 91 5.82 -13.11 4.63
C CYS A 91 5.73 -14.07 3.44
N ALA A 92 6.52 -15.14 3.43
CA ALA A 92 6.42 -16.19 2.41
C ALA A 92 5.22 -17.12 2.67
N ILE A 93 4.61 -17.07 3.84
CA ILE A 93 3.42 -17.88 4.14
C ILE A 93 2.20 -17.24 3.48
N PRO A 94 1.48 -17.95 2.60
CA PRO A 94 0.39 -17.35 1.83
C PRO A 94 -0.75 -16.75 2.67
N GLU A 95 -1.00 -17.31 3.85
CA GLU A 95 -2.07 -16.87 4.74
C GLU A 95 -1.72 -15.59 5.48
N VAL A 96 -0.47 -15.15 5.47
CA VAL A 96 -0.05 -13.92 6.13
C VAL A 96 -0.28 -12.74 5.19
N VAL A 97 -1.19 -11.83 5.59
CA VAL A 97 -1.57 -10.67 4.76
C VAL A 97 -0.93 -9.38 5.25
N MET A 98 -0.41 -9.37 6.46
CA MET A 98 0.20 -8.17 7.03
C MET A 98 1.26 -8.56 8.06
N PHE A 99 2.39 -7.86 8.02
CA PHE A 99 3.45 -8.01 9.01
C PHE A 99 3.82 -6.65 9.56
N LEU A 100 3.81 -6.53 10.87
CA LEU A 100 4.18 -5.29 11.57
C LEU A 100 5.33 -5.58 12.53
N SER A 101 6.39 -4.79 12.45
CA SER A 101 7.53 -4.90 13.35
C SER A 101 7.50 -3.76 14.37
N LEU A 102 7.63 -4.10 15.64
CA LEU A 102 7.61 -3.13 16.73
C LEU A 102 9.00 -2.90 17.34
N ILE A 103 10.04 -3.30 16.64
CA ILE A 103 11.40 -3.28 17.17
C ILE A 103 11.91 -1.86 17.43
N HIS A 104 11.44 -0.90 16.65
CA HIS A 104 11.96 0.48 16.70
C HIS A 104 10.93 1.50 17.18
N ILE A 105 10.09 1.10 18.08
CA ILE A 105 9.14 2.03 18.69
C ILE A 105 9.79 2.79 19.83
#